data_4a412cdf29f809f1abcc32b06e618d8c
#
_entry.id   4a412cdf29f809f1abcc32b06e618d8c
#
_cell.length_a   1.000
_cell.length_b   1.000
_cell.length_c   1.000
_cell.angle_alpha   90.00
_cell.angle_beta   90.00
_cell.angle_gamma   90.00
#
_symmetry.space_group_name_H-M   'P 1'
#
loop_
_entity.id
_entity.type
_entity.pdbx_description
1 polymer ?
#
loop_
_entity_poly.entity_id
_entity_poly.type
_entity_poly.pdbx_seq_one_letter_code
_entity_poly.pdbx_strand_id
1 'polypeptide(L)'
;MATSVPAAANMVTQCVFWHAAASGTIGVFFCPPLSKKKELIPLDVSFSYFIQQVLSNPALAVTTLLTLGVIFVNGWTDAPNAIATCVTTRCMRVRSAVVMAAVFNFLGVFLMTQLNASVASTISNMVDFGGDTHSALIALCAALFSIVVYSVGASLLGIPTSESHSLIAGLSGAAIAIQGGVAGINMGEWVKVLYGLVASLVIGFGIGWLVCKAVTLVCAGMDRRRTNGFFTYAQIVGAAAMSFMHGAQDGQKFIGVLFLGMAFCNGQPSVAGVMIPVWLMILCSTIMGVGTSVGGERIIKSVGQDMVKLEKYQGFSADLSSALCLLVMTVLGIPVSTTHTKTSAIMGVGAVRRLSAINFGVVRDMMLTWVFTFPGCGLISYLMAKLFMFVF
;
A
#
# COMPACT_ATOMS: atom_id res chain seq x y z
N MET A 1 -38.33 -46.11 -4.07
CA MET A 1 -38.91 -45.09 -4.99
C MET A 1 -38.73 -43.73 -4.32
N ALA A 2 -37.72 -43.01 -4.68
CA ALA A 2 -37.41 -41.68 -4.14
C ALA A 2 -37.36 -40.74 -5.35
N THR A 3 -38.30 -39.83 -5.44
CA THR A 3 -38.42 -38.82 -6.48
C THR A 3 -37.62 -37.56 -6.09
N SER A 4 -36.65 -37.25 -6.87
CA SER A 4 -35.88 -36.01 -6.84
C SER A 4 -36.70 -34.82 -7.27
N VAL A 5 -36.71 -33.73 -6.48
CA VAL A 5 -37.24 -32.41 -6.84
C VAL A 5 -36.04 -31.49 -7.18
N PRO A 6 -36.05 -30.78 -8.31
CA PRO A 6 -34.94 -29.92 -8.69
C PRO A 6 -34.95 -28.56 -7.96
N ALA A 7 -33.82 -28.17 -7.44
CA ALA A 7 -33.57 -26.85 -6.85
C ALA A 7 -33.32 -25.78 -7.93
N ALA A 8 -34.38 -25.23 -8.51
CA ALA A 8 -34.30 -24.12 -9.47
C ALA A 8 -35.53 -23.19 -9.38
N ALA A 9 -35.83 -22.68 -8.19
CA ALA A 9 -36.91 -21.70 -8.04
C ALA A 9 -36.71 -20.85 -6.78
N ASN A 10 -35.65 -20.05 -6.69
CA ASN A 10 -35.55 -18.99 -5.66
C ASN A 10 -34.44 -17.94 -5.99
N MET A 11 -34.51 -17.34 -7.16
CA MET A 11 -33.62 -16.19 -7.49
C MET A 11 -34.27 -15.12 -8.39
N VAL A 12 -35.60 -14.98 -8.33
CA VAL A 12 -36.30 -13.95 -9.14
C VAL A 12 -37.05 -12.92 -8.28
N THR A 13 -36.94 -12.92 -6.96
CA THR A 13 -37.79 -12.10 -6.10
C THR A 13 -37.06 -11.02 -5.29
N GLN A 14 -35.95 -10.46 -5.76
CA GLN A 14 -35.28 -9.33 -5.06
C GLN A 14 -35.01 -8.06 -5.89
N CYS A 15 -35.68 -7.88 -7.04
CA CYS A 15 -35.60 -6.62 -7.81
C CYS A 15 -36.92 -5.87 -7.96
N VAL A 16 -37.87 -6.08 -7.07
CA VAL A 16 -39.10 -5.29 -7.06
C VAL A 16 -39.34 -4.80 -5.65
N PHE A 17 -39.01 -3.56 -5.40
CA PHE A 17 -39.48 -2.64 -4.37
C PHE A 17 -38.38 -1.60 -4.06
N TRP A 18 -38.46 -0.47 -4.76
CA TRP A 18 -38.22 0.91 -4.25
C TRP A 18 -38.34 1.88 -5.42
N HIS A 19 -39.54 2.36 -5.66
CA HIS A 19 -39.93 3.69 -6.08
C HIS A 19 -41.42 3.68 -6.50
N ALA A 20 -42.25 3.84 -5.52
CA ALA A 20 -43.63 4.22 -5.74
C ALA A 20 -43.98 5.37 -4.80
N ALA A 21 -43.67 6.58 -5.24
CA ALA A 21 -44.36 7.80 -4.79
C ALA A 21 -43.97 8.96 -5.69
N ALA A 22 -44.86 9.32 -6.61
CA ALA A 22 -44.99 10.56 -7.36
C ALA A 22 -44.95 10.37 -8.89
N SER A 23 -45.90 9.70 -9.44
CA SER A 23 -46.53 9.91 -10.76
C SER A 23 -47.07 8.58 -11.27
N GLY A 24 -48.43 8.49 -11.37
CA GLY A 24 -49.13 7.25 -11.69
C GLY A 24 -49.04 6.83 -13.16
N THR A 25 -47.92 6.30 -13.55
CA THR A 25 -47.74 5.58 -14.81
C THR A 25 -46.87 4.35 -14.60
N ILE A 26 -47.50 3.18 -14.74
CA ILE A 26 -46.80 1.87 -14.69
C ILE A 26 -46.06 1.70 -16.02
N GLY A 27 -44.74 1.99 -16.03
CA GLY A 27 -43.88 1.66 -17.12
C GLY A 27 -43.21 0.30 -16.85
N VAL A 28 -43.51 -0.72 -17.65
CA VAL A 28 -42.76 -1.99 -17.66
C VAL A 28 -41.43 -1.74 -18.33
N PHE A 29 -40.36 -1.55 -17.54
CA PHE A 29 -39.01 -1.55 -18.07
C PHE A 29 -38.55 -2.98 -18.34
N PHE A 30 -38.45 -3.31 -19.61
CA PHE A 30 -37.73 -4.51 -20.05
C PHE A 30 -36.24 -4.34 -19.69
N CYS A 31 -35.77 -5.11 -18.72
CA CYS A 31 -34.35 -5.23 -18.45
C CYS A 31 -33.70 -5.95 -19.66
N PRO A 32 -32.69 -5.37 -20.35
CA PRO A 32 -32.00 -6.07 -21.40
C PRO A 32 -31.41 -7.37 -20.85
N PRO A 33 -31.35 -8.48 -21.63
CA PRO A 33 -30.79 -9.73 -21.14
C PRO A 33 -29.35 -9.50 -20.71
N LEU A 34 -29.04 -9.86 -19.47
CA LEU A 34 -27.69 -9.85 -18.91
C LEU A 34 -26.75 -10.53 -19.93
N SER A 35 -25.83 -9.74 -20.48
CA SER A 35 -24.71 -10.21 -21.28
C SER A 35 -24.17 -11.48 -20.64
N LYS A 36 -23.98 -12.54 -21.44
CA LYS A 36 -23.42 -13.83 -21.00
C LYS A 36 -22.26 -13.56 -20.05
N LYS A 37 -22.43 -13.90 -18.76
CA LYS A 37 -21.30 -13.98 -17.83
C LYS A 37 -20.29 -14.91 -18.53
N LYS A 38 -19.17 -14.35 -18.99
CA LYS A 38 -18.00 -15.15 -19.32
C LYS A 38 -17.76 -16.00 -18.06
N GLU A 39 -17.90 -17.33 -18.18
CA GLU A 39 -17.48 -18.23 -17.11
C GLU A 39 -16.02 -17.89 -16.82
N LEU A 40 -15.78 -17.27 -15.69
CA LEU A 40 -14.44 -17.02 -15.21
C LEU A 40 -13.84 -18.40 -14.93
N ILE A 41 -12.90 -18.83 -15.77
CA ILE A 41 -12.09 -20.01 -15.49
C ILE A 41 -11.43 -19.75 -14.13
N PRO A 42 -11.62 -20.63 -13.12
CA PRO A 42 -11.01 -20.39 -11.83
C PRO A 42 -9.49 -20.31 -12.00
N LEU A 43 -8.90 -19.20 -11.55
CA LEU A 43 -7.46 -18.99 -11.57
C LEU A 43 -6.80 -20.08 -10.72
N ASP A 44 -6.01 -20.98 -11.32
CA ASP A 44 -5.20 -21.90 -10.55
C ASP A 44 -4.06 -21.09 -9.90
N VAL A 45 -4.11 -20.96 -8.59
CA VAL A 45 -3.15 -20.23 -7.78
C VAL A 45 -2.24 -21.15 -6.97
N SER A 46 -2.13 -22.44 -7.38
CA SER A 46 -1.20 -23.38 -6.74
C SER A 46 0.25 -22.97 -6.99
N PHE A 47 1.12 -23.26 -6.03
CA PHE A 47 2.56 -22.93 -6.14
C PHE A 47 3.21 -23.65 -7.31
N SER A 48 2.87 -24.93 -7.54
CA SER A 48 3.40 -25.72 -8.66
C SER A 48 3.02 -25.13 -10.02
N TYR A 49 1.77 -24.74 -10.17
CA TYR A 49 1.30 -24.08 -11.38
C TYR A 49 2.01 -22.73 -11.63
N PHE A 50 2.17 -21.92 -10.59
CA PHE A 50 2.91 -20.66 -10.66
C PHE A 50 4.35 -20.88 -11.14
N ILE A 51 5.07 -21.83 -10.55
CA ILE A 51 6.46 -22.13 -10.96
C ILE A 51 6.51 -22.60 -12.42
N GLN A 52 5.58 -23.44 -12.83
CA GLN A 52 5.50 -23.89 -14.22
C GLN A 52 5.26 -22.71 -15.19
N GLN A 53 4.36 -21.80 -14.83
CA GLN A 53 4.08 -20.57 -15.59
C GLN A 53 5.32 -19.66 -15.68
N VAL A 54 6.02 -19.44 -14.56
CA VAL A 54 7.25 -18.63 -14.52
C VAL A 54 8.35 -19.24 -15.38
N LEU A 55 8.50 -20.57 -15.38
CA LEU A 55 9.52 -21.25 -16.19
C LEU A 55 9.17 -21.28 -17.70
N SER A 56 7.88 -21.31 -18.03
CA SER A 56 7.41 -21.34 -19.43
C SER A 56 7.25 -19.97 -20.08
N ASN A 57 7.09 -18.89 -19.26
CA ASN A 57 6.86 -17.54 -19.75
C ASN A 57 7.94 -16.57 -19.22
N PRO A 58 8.94 -16.23 -20.06
CA PRO A 58 10.01 -15.31 -19.65
C PRO A 58 9.51 -13.94 -19.18
N ALA A 59 8.43 -13.41 -19.77
CA ALA A 59 7.88 -12.13 -19.37
C ALA A 59 7.31 -12.19 -17.94
N LEU A 60 6.63 -13.28 -17.57
CA LEU A 60 6.18 -13.51 -16.20
C LEU A 60 7.36 -13.70 -15.23
N ALA A 61 8.41 -14.39 -15.66
CA ALA A 61 9.62 -14.55 -14.84
C ALA A 61 10.26 -13.20 -14.51
N VAL A 62 10.43 -12.33 -15.50
CA VAL A 62 10.96 -10.98 -15.31
C VAL A 62 10.01 -10.13 -14.45
N THR A 63 8.71 -10.16 -14.70
CA THR A 63 7.69 -9.48 -13.88
C THR A 63 7.78 -9.93 -12.42
N THR A 64 7.87 -11.24 -12.18
CA THR A 64 7.98 -11.80 -10.83
C THR A 64 9.25 -11.31 -10.14
N LEU A 65 10.40 -11.40 -10.81
CA LEU A 65 11.68 -10.94 -10.28
C LEU A 65 11.64 -9.44 -9.94
N LEU A 66 11.11 -8.62 -10.84
CA LEU A 66 10.96 -7.19 -10.61
C LEU A 66 9.99 -6.89 -9.45
N THR A 67 8.88 -7.62 -9.34
CA THR A 67 7.94 -7.44 -8.22
C THR A 67 8.62 -7.78 -6.89
N LEU A 68 9.32 -8.90 -6.81
CA LEU A 68 10.10 -9.26 -5.61
C LEU A 68 11.20 -8.23 -5.33
N GLY A 69 11.82 -7.68 -6.38
CA GLY A 69 12.77 -6.58 -6.26
C GLY A 69 12.14 -5.31 -5.68
N VAL A 70 10.95 -4.93 -6.12
CA VAL A 70 10.20 -3.79 -5.55
C VAL A 70 9.85 -4.04 -4.10
N ILE A 71 9.38 -5.25 -3.74
CA ILE A 71 9.07 -5.61 -2.35
C ILE A 71 10.33 -5.51 -1.46
N PHE A 72 11.46 -5.98 -1.96
CA PHE A 72 12.74 -5.88 -1.26
C PHE A 72 13.16 -4.41 -1.06
N VAL A 73 13.07 -3.60 -2.13
CA VAL A 73 13.39 -2.16 -2.09
C VAL A 73 12.46 -1.43 -1.12
N ASN A 74 11.16 -1.72 -1.12
CA ASN A 74 10.21 -1.16 -0.16
C ASN A 74 10.60 -1.48 1.29
N GLY A 75 10.93 -2.74 1.57
CA GLY A 75 11.44 -3.11 2.89
C GLY A 75 12.71 -2.34 3.28
N TRP A 76 13.60 -2.10 2.33
CA TRP A 76 14.86 -1.38 2.57
C TRP A 76 14.67 0.14 2.71
N THR A 77 13.83 0.76 1.89
CA THR A 77 13.75 2.23 1.78
C THR A 77 12.60 2.83 2.56
N ASP A 78 11.48 2.14 2.72
CA ASP A 78 10.27 2.70 3.37
C ASP A 78 10.04 2.17 4.79
N ALA A 79 10.34 0.90 5.06
CA ALA A 79 10.20 0.33 6.40
C ALA A 79 11.02 1.06 7.51
N PRO A 80 12.20 1.68 7.24
CA PRO A 80 12.90 2.49 8.21
C PRO A 80 12.07 3.64 8.80
N ASN A 81 11.09 4.16 8.07
CA ASN A 81 10.15 5.18 8.57
C ASN A 81 9.38 4.70 9.80
N ALA A 82 9.02 3.41 9.86
CA ALA A 82 8.27 2.84 10.95
C ALA A 82 9.02 2.88 12.30
N ILE A 83 10.35 2.73 12.26
CA ILE A 83 11.20 2.67 13.46
C ILE A 83 11.98 3.97 13.73
N ALA A 84 11.89 4.96 12.83
CA ALA A 84 12.68 6.20 12.93
C ALA A 84 12.52 6.89 14.29
N THR A 85 11.31 7.04 14.78
CA THR A 85 11.00 7.65 16.09
C THR A 85 11.58 6.88 17.26
N CYS A 86 11.48 5.53 17.23
CA CYS A 86 11.97 4.66 18.29
C CYS A 86 13.50 4.69 18.41
N VAL A 87 14.18 4.72 17.28
CA VAL A 87 15.66 4.83 17.23
C VAL A 87 16.13 6.21 17.67
N THR A 88 15.52 7.26 17.16
CA THR A 88 15.97 8.63 17.42
C THR A 88 15.68 9.11 18.85
N THR A 89 14.61 8.60 19.48
CA THR A 89 14.32 8.81 20.91
C THR A 89 15.17 7.91 21.83
N ARG A 90 16.05 7.07 21.25
CA ARG A 90 16.96 6.14 21.96
C ARG A 90 16.20 5.11 22.82
N CYS A 91 15.02 4.70 22.40
CA CYS A 91 14.28 3.62 23.07
C CYS A 91 14.84 2.25 22.69
N MET A 92 15.41 2.12 21.49
CA MET A 92 15.99 0.89 20.98
C MET A 92 17.23 1.17 20.14
N ARG A 93 18.18 0.22 20.11
CA ARG A 93 19.34 0.28 19.22
C ARG A 93 18.88 0.01 17.77
N VAL A 94 19.54 0.62 16.77
CA VAL A 94 19.18 0.48 15.35
C VAL A 94 19.02 -0.98 14.95
N ARG A 95 20.02 -1.83 15.23
CA ARG A 95 19.97 -3.26 14.86
C ARG A 95 18.76 -3.99 15.44
N SER A 96 18.45 -3.78 16.72
CA SER A 96 17.30 -4.40 17.35
C SER A 96 15.98 -3.89 16.78
N ALA A 97 15.90 -2.58 16.48
CA ALA A 97 14.72 -1.97 15.88
C ALA A 97 14.48 -2.50 14.45
N VAL A 98 15.54 -2.68 13.66
CA VAL A 98 15.47 -3.28 12.32
C VAL A 98 14.97 -4.73 12.37
N VAL A 99 15.50 -5.56 13.29
CA VAL A 99 15.02 -6.94 13.46
C VAL A 99 13.55 -6.97 13.88
N MET A 100 13.17 -6.13 14.84
CA MET A 100 11.77 -5.99 15.23
C MET A 100 10.89 -5.58 14.04
N ALA A 101 11.30 -4.57 13.28
CA ALA A 101 10.56 -4.12 12.12
C ALA A 101 10.42 -5.21 11.06
N ALA A 102 11.47 -5.99 10.78
CA ALA A 102 11.43 -7.10 9.85
C ALA A 102 10.40 -8.17 10.27
N VAL A 103 10.40 -8.53 11.55
CA VAL A 103 9.43 -9.51 12.10
C VAL A 103 8.01 -8.97 12.02
N PHE A 104 7.77 -7.72 12.45
CA PHE A 104 6.43 -7.15 12.45
C PHE A 104 5.93 -6.80 11.05
N ASN A 105 6.79 -6.41 10.12
CA ASN A 105 6.44 -6.28 8.70
C ASN A 105 6.00 -7.63 8.12
N PHE A 106 6.77 -8.70 8.38
CA PHE A 106 6.37 -10.05 7.96
C PHE A 106 4.98 -10.41 8.49
N LEU A 107 4.76 -10.25 9.79
CA LEU A 107 3.47 -10.54 10.43
C LEU A 107 2.35 -9.67 9.86
N GLY A 108 2.61 -8.39 9.59
CA GLY A 108 1.65 -7.44 9.01
C GLY A 108 1.19 -7.87 7.63
N VAL A 109 2.12 -8.17 6.72
CA VAL A 109 1.79 -8.69 5.39
C VAL A 109 0.98 -9.97 5.50
N PHE A 110 1.47 -10.93 6.27
CA PHE A 110 0.89 -12.27 6.37
C PHE A 110 -0.51 -12.24 6.99
N LEU A 111 -0.65 -11.71 8.19
CA LEU A 111 -1.91 -11.77 8.94
C LEU A 111 -2.98 -10.86 8.35
N MET A 112 -2.63 -9.62 8.00
CA MET A 112 -3.63 -8.68 7.48
C MET A 112 -4.13 -9.05 6.09
N THR A 113 -3.28 -9.63 5.24
CA THR A 113 -3.73 -10.11 3.93
C THR A 113 -4.73 -11.27 4.05
N GLN A 114 -4.58 -12.13 5.07
CA GLN A 114 -5.57 -13.19 5.34
C GLN A 114 -6.90 -12.63 5.87
N LEU A 115 -6.85 -11.57 6.70
CA LEU A 115 -8.04 -10.98 7.29
C LEU A 115 -8.80 -10.08 6.31
N ASN A 116 -8.08 -9.29 5.54
CA ASN A 116 -8.64 -8.31 4.61
C ASN A 116 -7.63 -7.96 3.51
N ALA A 117 -7.87 -8.42 2.29
CA ALA A 117 -7.03 -8.18 1.11
C ALA A 117 -7.54 -7.02 0.22
N SER A 118 -8.39 -6.13 0.76
CA SER A 118 -9.04 -5.07 -0.03
C SER A 118 -8.06 -4.10 -0.67
N VAL A 119 -6.92 -3.81 -0.02
CA VAL A 119 -5.87 -2.94 -0.59
C VAL A 119 -5.25 -3.60 -1.83
N ALA A 120 -4.98 -4.91 -1.80
CA ALA A 120 -4.48 -5.65 -2.95
C ALA A 120 -5.47 -5.60 -4.12
N SER A 121 -6.77 -5.76 -3.83
CA SER A 121 -7.84 -5.66 -4.84
C SER A 121 -7.92 -4.26 -5.46
N THR A 122 -7.81 -3.19 -4.67
CA THR A 122 -7.80 -1.82 -5.18
C THR A 122 -6.65 -1.59 -6.15
N ILE A 123 -5.43 -2.04 -5.82
CA ILE A 123 -4.26 -1.88 -6.69
C ILE A 123 -4.40 -2.70 -7.97
N SER A 124 -4.85 -3.95 -7.89
CA SER A 124 -5.01 -4.80 -9.07
C SER A 124 -6.10 -4.31 -10.03
N ASN A 125 -7.08 -3.56 -9.54
CA ASN A 125 -8.16 -2.99 -10.36
C ASN A 125 -7.90 -1.54 -10.81
N MET A 126 -6.74 -0.97 -10.48
CA MET A 126 -6.43 0.44 -10.74
C MET A 126 -6.16 0.72 -12.23
N VAL A 127 -5.61 -0.25 -12.94
CA VAL A 127 -5.20 -0.12 -14.34
C VAL A 127 -5.70 -1.30 -15.18
N ASP A 128 -6.04 -1.00 -16.44
CA ASP A 128 -6.31 -1.97 -17.47
C ASP A 128 -5.31 -1.75 -18.60
N PHE A 129 -4.47 -2.74 -18.85
CA PHE A 129 -3.47 -2.69 -19.93
C PHE A 129 -4.01 -3.18 -21.27
N GLY A 130 -5.30 -3.52 -21.38
CA GLY A 130 -5.92 -4.05 -22.59
C GLY A 130 -5.88 -5.57 -22.69
N GLY A 131 -6.44 -6.11 -23.79
CA GLY A 131 -6.70 -7.55 -23.93
C GLY A 131 -5.50 -8.41 -24.33
N ASP A 132 -4.35 -7.83 -24.68
CA ASP A 132 -3.15 -8.58 -25.05
C ASP A 132 -2.27 -8.86 -23.82
N THR A 133 -2.17 -10.14 -23.47
CA THR A 133 -1.40 -10.62 -22.32
C THR A 133 0.07 -10.24 -22.39
N HIS A 134 0.68 -10.31 -23.57
CA HIS A 134 2.11 -10.04 -23.74
C HIS A 134 2.41 -8.56 -23.48
N SER A 135 1.67 -7.66 -24.14
CA SER A 135 1.82 -6.22 -23.95
C SER A 135 1.52 -5.79 -22.50
N ALA A 136 0.54 -6.41 -21.84
CA ALA A 136 0.21 -6.14 -20.44
C ALA A 136 1.37 -6.52 -19.49
N LEU A 137 2.03 -7.66 -19.71
CA LEU A 137 3.20 -8.07 -18.91
C LEU A 137 4.40 -7.16 -19.17
N ILE A 138 4.65 -6.77 -20.42
CA ILE A 138 5.72 -5.79 -20.75
C ILE A 138 5.49 -4.46 -20.03
N ALA A 139 4.24 -3.97 -20.04
CA ALA A 139 3.90 -2.75 -19.31
C ALA A 139 4.11 -2.88 -17.80
N LEU A 140 3.72 -4.01 -17.24
CA LEU A 140 3.91 -4.28 -15.83
C LEU A 140 5.41 -4.34 -15.47
N CYS A 141 6.24 -4.96 -16.32
CA CYS A 141 7.70 -4.93 -16.20
C CYS A 141 8.24 -3.49 -16.21
N ALA A 142 7.78 -2.66 -17.15
CA ALA A 142 8.23 -1.28 -17.25
C ALA A 142 7.83 -0.45 -16.00
N ALA A 143 6.61 -0.64 -15.50
CA ALA A 143 6.14 -0.02 -14.27
C ALA A 143 7.01 -0.41 -13.08
N LEU A 144 7.24 -1.70 -12.87
CA LEU A 144 8.06 -2.22 -11.77
C LEU A 144 9.52 -1.76 -11.86
N PHE A 145 10.10 -1.78 -13.06
CA PHE A 145 11.45 -1.26 -13.29
C PHE A 145 11.55 0.24 -12.90
N SER A 146 10.57 1.05 -13.32
CA SER A 146 10.56 2.48 -12.99
C SER A 146 10.48 2.74 -11.49
N ILE A 147 9.70 1.92 -10.76
CA ILE A 147 9.59 2.00 -9.30
C ILE A 147 10.94 1.72 -8.63
N VAL A 148 11.61 0.63 -9.03
CA VAL A 148 12.94 0.29 -8.47
C VAL A 148 13.94 1.41 -8.72
N VAL A 149 14.05 1.89 -9.97
CA VAL A 149 15.00 2.95 -10.33
C VAL A 149 14.73 4.23 -9.56
N TYR A 150 13.46 4.63 -9.47
CA TYR A 150 13.08 5.87 -8.78
C TYR A 150 13.32 5.76 -7.26
N SER A 151 12.86 4.68 -6.62
CA SER A 151 12.97 4.48 -5.17
C SER A 151 14.42 4.33 -4.72
N VAL A 152 15.22 3.53 -5.46
CA VAL A 152 16.65 3.38 -5.16
C VAL A 152 17.39 4.71 -5.35
N GLY A 153 17.15 5.42 -6.45
CA GLY A 153 17.76 6.71 -6.71
C GLY A 153 17.48 7.73 -5.60
N ALA A 154 16.22 7.85 -5.18
CA ALA A 154 15.82 8.74 -4.09
C ALA A 154 16.43 8.32 -2.74
N SER A 155 16.46 7.01 -2.44
CA SER A 155 17.06 6.49 -1.21
C SER A 155 18.56 6.78 -1.13
N LEU A 156 19.30 6.66 -2.23
CA LEU A 156 20.73 7.01 -2.30
C LEU A 156 20.98 8.49 -2.00
N LEU A 157 20.05 9.36 -2.36
CA LEU A 157 20.07 10.79 -2.04
C LEU A 157 19.59 11.08 -0.61
N GLY A 158 19.06 10.07 0.11
CA GLY A 158 18.51 10.23 1.46
C GLY A 158 17.17 10.96 1.49
N ILE A 159 16.45 10.99 0.37
CA ILE A 159 15.16 11.65 0.22
C ILE A 159 14.06 10.61 0.48
N PRO A 160 13.23 10.78 1.53
CA PRO A 160 12.14 9.85 1.81
C PRO A 160 11.03 10.02 0.77
N THR A 161 10.98 9.09 -0.17
CA THR A 161 9.92 9.00 -1.17
C THR A 161 8.75 8.18 -0.64
N SER A 162 7.65 8.17 -1.41
CA SER A 162 6.53 7.28 -1.16
C SER A 162 6.48 6.23 -2.25
N GLU A 163 6.75 4.98 -1.91
CA GLU A 163 6.64 3.88 -2.87
C GLU A 163 5.21 3.65 -3.35
N SER A 164 4.21 4.02 -2.54
CA SER A 164 2.82 4.01 -2.99
C SER A 164 2.60 4.96 -4.16
N HIS A 165 3.19 6.17 -4.13
CA HIS A 165 3.13 7.11 -5.26
C HIS A 165 3.87 6.58 -6.47
N SER A 166 5.06 6.02 -6.27
CA SER A 166 5.85 5.41 -7.35
C SER A 166 5.09 4.26 -8.01
N LEU A 167 4.42 3.41 -7.22
CA LEU A 167 3.61 2.31 -7.72
C LEU A 167 2.44 2.81 -8.58
N ILE A 168 1.65 3.74 -8.05
CA ILE A 168 0.48 4.29 -8.75
C ILE A 168 0.91 5.02 -10.02
N ALA A 169 1.94 5.84 -9.93
CA ALA A 169 2.49 6.57 -11.06
C ALA A 169 3.09 5.63 -12.13
N GLY A 170 3.83 4.61 -11.70
CA GLY A 170 4.43 3.62 -12.58
C GLY A 170 3.38 2.83 -13.34
N LEU A 171 2.38 2.26 -12.65
CA LEU A 171 1.28 1.54 -13.28
C LEU A 171 0.51 2.43 -14.26
N SER A 172 0.21 3.68 -13.85
CA SER A 172 -0.52 4.62 -14.73
C SER A 172 0.29 5.03 -15.94
N GLY A 173 1.59 5.32 -15.78
CA GLY A 173 2.48 5.67 -16.90
C GLY A 173 2.57 4.57 -17.94
N ALA A 174 2.69 3.31 -17.50
CA ALA A 174 2.70 2.15 -18.38
C ALA A 174 1.35 1.96 -19.09
N ALA A 175 0.22 2.11 -18.37
CA ALA A 175 -1.12 2.01 -18.95
C ALA A 175 -1.35 3.08 -20.03
N ILE A 176 -0.95 4.33 -19.76
CA ILE A 176 -1.02 5.42 -20.75
C ILE A 176 -0.16 5.11 -21.99
N ALA A 177 1.02 4.53 -21.79
CA ALA A 177 1.90 4.17 -22.90
C ALA A 177 1.29 3.12 -23.84
N ILE A 178 0.60 2.12 -23.31
CA ILE A 178 -0.02 1.05 -24.10
C ILE A 178 -1.31 1.52 -24.75
N GLN A 179 -2.21 2.09 -23.96
CA GLN A 179 -3.54 2.50 -24.42
C GLN A 179 -3.52 3.77 -25.28
N GLY A 180 -2.37 4.47 -25.37
CA GLY A 180 -2.26 5.73 -26.08
C GLY A 180 -3.01 6.90 -25.42
N GLY A 181 -3.45 6.75 -24.18
CA GLY A 181 -4.21 7.74 -23.42
C GLY A 181 -4.66 7.23 -22.05
N VAL A 182 -5.54 7.98 -21.40
CA VAL A 182 -6.01 7.68 -20.03
C VAL A 182 -7.10 6.60 -19.94
N ALA A 183 -7.48 5.99 -21.07
CA ALA A 183 -8.55 4.99 -21.12
C ALA A 183 -8.25 3.74 -20.28
N GLY A 184 -6.96 3.39 -20.12
CA GLY A 184 -6.53 2.27 -19.28
C GLY A 184 -6.47 2.58 -17.78
N ILE A 185 -6.90 3.77 -17.35
CA ILE A 185 -6.91 4.16 -15.94
C ILE A 185 -8.31 4.04 -15.36
N ASN A 186 -8.47 3.24 -14.32
CA ASN A 186 -9.71 3.19 -13.57
C ASN A 186 -9.83 4.43 -12.66
N MET A 187 -10.53 5.44 -13.14
CA MET A 187 -10.70 6.71 -12.42
C MET A 187 -11.40 6.54 -11.07
N GLY A 188 -12.26 5.51 -10.90
CA GLY A 188 -12.90 5.22 -9.62
C GLY A 188 -11.88 4.82 -8.54
N GLU A 189 -10.95 3.94 -8.86
CA GLU A 189 -9.88 3.54 -7.94
C GLU A 189 -8.85 4.66 -7.75
N TRP A 190 -8.54 5.43 -8.80
CA TRP A 190 -7.68 6.61 -8.71
C TRP A 190 -8.21 7.67 -7.74
N VAL A 191 -9.51 7.95 -7.81
CA VAL A 191 -10.18 8.90 -6.91
C VAL A 191 -10.11 8.42 -5.46
N LYS A 192 -10.31 7.12 -5.18
CA LYS A 192 -10.11 6.55 -3.84
C LYS A 192 -8.70 6.80 -3.32
N VAL A 193 -7.69 6.59 -4.16
CA VAL A 193 -6.29 6.83 -3.79
C VAL A 193 -6.03 8.29 -3.47
N LEU A 194 -6.49 9.22 -4.31
CA LEU A 194 -6.32 10.65 -4.07
C LEU A 194 -6.98 11.09 -2.75
N TYR A 195 -8.21 10.65 -2.50
CA TYR A 195 -8.86 10.89 -1.21
C TYR A 195 -8.08 10.27 -0.05
N GLY A 196 -7.59 9.04 -0.22
CA GLY A 196 -6.77 8.36 0.77
C GLY A 196 -5.48 9.12 1.11
N LEU A 197 -4.81 9.67 0.10
CA LEU A 197 -3.60 10.47 0.30
C LEU A 197 -3.88 11.72 1.14
N VAL A 198 -4.91 12.49 0.77
CA VAL A 198 -5.30 13.70 1.51
C VAL A 198 -5.80 13.33 2.91
N ALA A 199 -6.68 12.32 3.01
CA ALA A 199 -7.23 11.87 4.28
C ALA A 199 -6.14 11.38 5.23
N SER A 200 -5.15 10.62 4.76
CA SER A 200 -4.06 10.12 5.60
C SER A 200 -3.18 11.24 6.16
N LEU A 201 -2.99 12.33 5.43
CA LEU A 201 -2.29 13.51 5.93
C LEU A 201 -3.09 14.21 7.03
N VAL A 202 -4.38 14.49 6.78
CA VAL A 202 -5.25 15.19 7.72
C VAL A 202 -5.51 14.36 8.98
N ILE A 203 -5.87 13.10 8.80
CA ILE A 203 -6.18 12.17 9.90
C ILE A 203 -4.90 11.85 10.69
N GLY A 204 -3.78 11.58 10.01
CA GLY A 204 -2.49 11.34 10.66
C GLY A 204 -2.06 12.50 11.54
N PHE A 205 -2.13 13.74 11.01
CA PHE A 205 -1.85 14.95 11.78
C PHE A 205 -2.82 15.11 12.96
N GLY A 206 -4.13 15.00 12.72
CA GLY A 206 -5.16 15.20 13.72
C GLY A 206 -5.08 14.18 14.86
N ILE A 207 -4.96 12.89 14.56
CA ILE A 207 -4.78 11.84 15.58
C ILE A 207 -3.44 12.05 16.31
N GLY A 208 -2.36 12.40 15.61
CA GLY A 208 -1.05 12.70 16.20
C GLY A 208 -1.14 13.80 17.24
N TRP A 209 -1.80 14.90 16.89
CA TRP A 209 -2.04 16.02 17.81
C TRP A 209 -2.92 15.61 18.99
N LEU A 210 -4.03 14.92 18.75
CA LEU A 210 -4.99 14.49 19.77
C LEU A 210 -4.34 13.52 20.77
N VAL A 211 -3.69 12.47 20.31
CA VAL A 211 -3.05 11.46 21.16
C VAL A 211 -1.93 12.08 21.98
N CYS A 212 -1.07 12.90 21.37
CA CYS A 212 0.00 13.57 22.11
C CYS A 212 -0.54 14.54 23.15
N LYS A 213 -1.59 15.30 22.82
CA LYS A 213 -2.27 16.19 23.76
C LYS A 213 -2.89 15.44 24.92
N ALA A 214 -3.59 14.32 24.65
CA ALA A 214 -4.17 13.46 25.68
C ALA A 214 -3.09 12.89 26.60
N VAL A 215 -2.01 12.34 26.06
CA VAL A 215 -0.87 11.84 26.84
C VAL A 215 -0.27 12.94 27.71
N THR A 216 -0.09 14.14 27.15
CA THR A 216 0.45 15.29 27.90
C THR A 216 -0.45 15.69 29.07
N LEU A 217 -1.78 15.71 28.87
CA LEU A 217 -2.75 16.04 29.90
C LEU A 217 -2.81 14.97 31.00
N VAL A 218 -2.87 13.70 30.64
CA VAL A 218 -2.92 12.58 31.60
C VAL A 218 -1.65 12.49 32.43
N CYS A 219 -0.50 12.78 31.83
CA CYS A 219 0.80 12.67 32.51
C CYS A 219 1.27 13.99 33.16
N ALA A 220 0.49 15.06 33.10
CA ALA A 220 0.91 16.40 33.57
C ALA A 220 1.35 16.46 35.06
N GLY A 221 0.72 15.64 35.92
CA GLY A 221 1.06 15.57 37.35
C GLY A 221 1.98 14.40 37.73
N MET A 222 2.47 13.62 36.77
CA MET A 222 3.25 12.42 37.04
C MET A 222 4.75 12.70 37.12
N ASP A 223 5.47 11.93 37.95
CA ASP A 223 6.94 11.97 38.01
C ASP A 223 7.56 11.61 36.64
N ARG A 224 8.33 12.56 36.10
CA ARG A 224 9.00 12.45 34.81
C ARG A 224 9.91 11.22 34.72
N ARG A 225 10.51 10.78 35.81
CA ARG A 225 11.41 9.63 35.81
C ARG A 225 10.63 8.32 35.57
N ARG A 226 9.46 8.18 36.20
CA ARG A 226 8.58 7.00 36.05
C ARG A 226 7.93 6.98 34.67
N THR A 227 7.40 8.10 34.22
CA THR A 227 6.77 8.21 32.90
C THR A 227 7.77 7.97 31.78
N ASN A 228 9.01 8.41 31.88
CA ASN A 228 10.03 8.18 30.88
C ASN A 228 10.40 6.69 30.74
N GLY A 229 10.42 5.94 31.85
CA GLY A 229 10.58 4.48 31.84
C GLY A 229 9.43 3.78 31.11
N PHE A 230 8.20 4.12 31.46
CA PHE A 230 7.00 3.60 30.81
C PHE A 230 7.01 3.88 29.28
N PHE A 231 7.26 5.13 28.89
CA PHE A 231 7.27 5.49 27.46
C PHE A 231 8.44 4.91 26.69
N THR A 232 9.49 4.40 27.32
CA THR A 232 10.49 3.61 26.60
C THR A 232 9.90 2.31 26.04
N TYR A 233 9.16 1.57 26.86
CA TYR A 233 8.51 0.32 26.41
C TYR A 233 7.29 0.60 25.52
N ALA A 234 6.47 1.57 25.87
CA ALA A 234 5.33 1.98 25.06
C ALA A 234 5.74 2.39 23.63
N GLN A 235 6.85 3.10 23.50
CA GLN A 235 7.42 3.49 22.20
C GLN A 235 7.87 2.25 21.38
N ILE A 236 8.47 1.26 22.01
CA ILE A 236 8.86 0.02 21.34
C ILE A 236 7.62 -0.70 20.80
N VAL A 237 6.56 -0.80 21.61
CA VAL A 237 5.28 -1.39 21.18
C VAL A 237 4.64 -0.56 20.06
N GLY A 238 4.67 0.77 20.16
CA GLY A 238 4.18 1.67 19.12
C GLY A 238 4.91 1.49 17.79
N ALA A 239 6.24 1.40 17.82
CA ALA A 239 7.06 1.15 16.64
C ALA A 239 6.81 -0.25 16.03
N ALA A 240 6.58 -1.27 16.89
CA ALA A 240 6.19 -2.59 16.43
C ALA A 240 4.82 -2.58 15.74
N ALA A 241 3.83 -1.89 16.32
CA ALA A 241 2.51 -1.72 15.72
C ALA A 241 2.59 -0.95 14.40
N MET A 242 3.40 0.11 14.33
CA MET A 242 3.64 0.85 13.09
C MET A 242 4.30 -0.01 12.02
N SER A 243 5.30 -0.83 12.39
CA SER A 243 5.95 -1.77 11.46
C SER A 243 4.96 -2.83 10.97
N PHE A 244 4.10 -3.34 11.84
CA PHE A 244 3.03 -4.27 11.47
C PHE A 244 2.08 -3.64 10.44
N MET A 245 1.62 -2.42 10.69
CA MET A 245 0.72 -1.73 9.77
C MET A 245 1.38 -1.27 8.49
N HIS A 246 2.69 -0.99 8.51
CA HIS A 246 3.48 -0.76 7.30
C HIS A 246 3.47 -2.01 6.41
N GLY A 247 3.82 -3.17 6.96
CA GLY A 247 3.74 -4.44 6.23
C GLY A 247 2.34 -4.74 5.71
N ALA A 248 1.31 -4.54 6.54
CA ALA A 248 -0.08 -4.74 6.17
C ALA A 248 -0.51 -3.90 4.97
N GLN A 249 -0.12 -2.63 4.94
CA GLN A 249 -0.52 -1.69 3.89
C GLN A 249 0.31 -1.90 2.62
N ASP A 250 1.63 -1.91 2.74
CA ASP A 250 2.52 -1.93 1.58
C ASP A 250 2.68 -3.34 1.02
N GLY A 251 2.73 -4.37 1.87
CA GLY A 251 2.79 -5.76 1.41
C GLY A 251 1.59 -6.15 0.56
N GLN A 252 0.38 -5.71 0.92
CA GLN A 252 -0.82 -5.98 0.12
C GLN A 252 -0.78 -5.33 -1.27
N LYS A 253 -0.21 -4.12 -1.39
CA LYS A 253 -0.09 -3.44 -2.68
C LYS A 253 0.74 -4.28 -3.66
N PHE A 254 1.86 -4.80 -3.22
CA PHE A 254 2.76 -5.58 -4.08
C PHE A 254 2.26 -7.00 -4.33
N ILE A 255 1.57 -7.61 -3.36
CA ILE A 255 0.83 -8.86 -3.59
C ILE A 255 -0.22 -8.64 -4.71
N GLY A 256 -0.95 -7.53 -4.67
CA GLY A 256 -1.92 -7.17 -5.71
C GLY A 256 -1.29 -7.07 -7.10
N VAL A 257 -0.08 -6.50 -7.20
CA VAL A 257 0.66 -6.38 -8.46
C VAL A 257 1.14 -7.74 -8.97
N LEU A 258 1.69 -8.59 -8.11
CA LEU A 258 2.12 -9.93 -8.52
C LEU A 258 0.92 -10.77 -8.98
N PHE A 259 -0.18 -10.63 -8.28
CA PHE A 259 -1.43 -11.30 -8.60
C PHE A 259 -2.01 -10.83 -9.95
N LEU A 260 -1.88 -9.53 -10.25
CA LEU A 260 -2.22 -8.96 -11.54
C LEU A 260 -1.39 -9.58 -12.68
N GLY A 261 -0.08 -9.73 -12.49
CA GLY A 261 0.80 -10.41 -13.45
C GLY A 261 0.38 -11.86 -13.71
N MET A 262 0.02 -12.61 -12.67
CA MET A 262 -0.51 -13.98 -12.80
C MET A 262 -1.84 -14.01 -13.56
N ALA A 263 -2.73 -13.05 -13.30
CA ALA A 263 -4.03 -12.95 -13.98
C ALA A 263 -3.85 -12.71 -15.48
N PHE A 264 -2.93 -11.83 -15.86
CA PHE A 264 -2.63 -11.58 -17.29
C PHE A 264 -2.16 -12.85 -17.99
N CYS A 265 -1.28 -13.65 -17.38
CA CYS A 265 -0.85 -14.92 -17.96
C CYS A 265 -2.00 -15.91 -18.20
N ASN A 266 -3.05 -15.82 -17.41
CA ASN A 266 -4.25 -16.65 -17.56
C ASN A 266 -5.35 -15.98 -18.43
N GLY A 267 -5.01 -14.89 -19.12
CA GLY A 267 -5.96 -14.17 -19.98
C GLY A 267 -7.11 -13.50 -19.23
N GLN A 268 -6.93 -13.25 -17.92
CA GLN A 268 -7.93 -12.60 -17.08
C GLN A 268 -7.56 -11.13 -16.88
N PRO A 269 -8.46 -10.19 -17.19
CA PRO A 269 -8.19 -8.75 -17.05
C PRO A 269 -8.24 -8.24 -15.60
N SER A 270 -8.78 -9.03 -14.66
CA SER A 270 -8.87 -8.64 -13.25
C SER A 270 -8.86 -9.86 -12.31
N VAL A 271 -8.45 -9.62 -11.08
CA VAL A 271 -8.36 -10.64 -10.01
C VAL A 271 -9.45 -10.49 -8.95
N ALA A 272 -10.56 -9.84 -9.29
CA ALA A 272 -11.65 -9.62 -8.34
C ALA A 272 -12.24 -10.94 -7.83
N GLY A 273 -12.27 -11.11 -6.51
CA GLY A 273 -12.88 -12.29 -5.84
C GLY A 273 -11.98 -13.53 -5.77
N VAL A 274 -10.72 -13.46 -6.23
CA VAL A 274 -9.78 -14.58 -6.09
C VAL A 274 -9.08 -14.51 -4.74
N MET A 275 -9.02 -15.64 -4.01
CA MET A 275 -8.32 -15.73 -2.73
C MET A 275 -6.81 -15.74 -2.95
N ILE A 276 -6.10 -14.90 -2.21
CA ILE A 276 -4.63 -14.85 -2.25
C ILE A 276 -4.06 -16.09 -1.56
N PRO A 277 -3.23 -16.90 -2.23
CA PRO A 277 -2.71 -18.13 -1.66
C PRO A 277 -1.67 -17.86 -0.56
N VAL A 278 -1.65 -18.73 0.43
CA VAL A 278 -0.78 -18.60 1.61
C VAL A 278 0.71 -18.60 1.25
N TRP A 279 1.13 -19.41 0.26
CA TRP A 279 2.52 -19.44 -0.19
C TRP A 279 3.00 -18.08 -0.72
N LEU A 280 2.11 -17.35 -1.42
CA LEU A 280 2.41 -16.02 -1.97
C LEU A 280 2.57 -14.98 -0.84
N MET A 281 1.69 -15.04 0.17
CA MET A 281 1.81 -14.19 1.36
C MET A 281 3.15 -14.45 2.07
N ILE A 282 3.55 -15.72 2.26
CA ILE A 282 4.81 -16.09 2.89
C ILE A 282 5.99 -15.57 2.06
N LEU A 283 5.97 -15.75 0.72
CA LEU A 283 7.02 -15.28 -0.16
C LEU A 283 7.21 -13.76 -0.05
N CYS A 284 6.13 -13.00 -0.25
CA CYS A 284 6.18 -11.54 -0.21
C CYS A 284 6.58 -11.02 1.18
N SER A 285 6.03 -11.62 2.25
CA SER A 285 6.36 -11.26 3.64
C SER A 285 7.85 -11.47 3.95
N THR A 286 8.39 -12.60 3.49
CA THR A 286 9.80 -12.94 3.69
C THR A 286 10.71 -11.94 2.97
N ILE A 287 10.43 -11.65 1.71
CA ILE A 287 11.24 -10.70 0.92
C ILE A 287 11.19 -9.30 1.52
N MET A 288 10.02 -8.83 1.97
CA MET A 288 9.90 -7.54 2.66
C MET A 288 10.69 -7.52 3.97
N GLY A 289 10.59 -8.58 4.77
CA GLY A 289 11.36 -8.71 6.01
C GLY A 289 12.88 -8.71 5.76
N VAL A 290 13.35 -9.40 4.73
CA VAL A 290 14.76 -9.38 4.33
C VAL A 290 15.18 -7.98 3.87
N GLY A 291 14.39 -7.30 3.03
CA GLY A 291 14.63 -5.91 2.63
C GLY A 291 14.74 -4.98 3.83
N THR A 292 13.81 -5.08 4.78
CA THR A 292 13.84 -4.30 6.04
C THR A 292 15.14 -4.52 6.82
N SER A 293 15.70 -5.73 6.77
CA SER A 293 16.93 -6.09 7.49
C SER A 293 18.19 -5.40 6.94
N VAL A 294 18.16 -4.89 5.72
CA VAL A 294 19.27 -4.13 5.13
C VAL A 294 19.45 -2.77 5.84
N GLY A 295 18.36 -2.24 6.41
CA GLY A 295 18.34 -0.97 7.14
C GLY A 295 18.23 0.24 6.19
N GLY A 296 17.99 1.41 6.77
CA GLY A 296 17.83 2.68 6.04
C GLY A 296 18.26 3.84 6.91
N GLU A 297 19.53 3.86 7.35
CA GLU A 297 20.01 4.82 8.35
C GLU A 297 19.81 6.28 7.92
N ARG A 298 19.94 6.59 6.62
CA ARG A 298 19.70 7.95 6.09
C ARG A 298 18.26 8.38 6.26
N ILE A 299 17.31 7.48 5.98
CA ILE A 299 15.87 7.73 6.12
C ILE A 299 15.51 7.88 7.60
N ILE A 300 16.03 7.01 8.48
CA ILE A 300 15.84 7.11 9.94
C ILE A 300 16.27 8.49 10.44
N LYS A 301 17.40 9.03 9.95
CA LYS A 301 17.88 10.34 10.32
C LYS A 301 16.98 11.46 9.83
N SER A 302 16.63 11.47 8.56
CA SER A 302 15.78 12.50 7.95
C SER A 302 14.43 12.63 8.63
N VAL A 303 13.71 11.50 8.78
CA VAL A 303 12.35 11.49 9.35
C VAL A 303 12.35 11.63 10.87
N GLY A 304 13.32 11.00 11.54
CA GLY A 304 13.31 10.91 13.01
C GLY A 304 14.08 12.01 13.73
N GLN A 305 15.02 12.71 13.09
CA GLN A 305 15.86 13.73 13.72
C GLN A 305 15.69 15.13 13.12
N ASP A 306 15.66 15.20 11.78
CA ASP A 306 15.78 16.48 11.09
C ASP A 306 14.43 17.22 11.01
N MET A 307 13.32 16.49 11.06
CA MET A 307 11.98 17.06 10.95
C MET A 307 11.45 17.63 12.28
N VAL A 308 11.47 16.85 13.37
CA VAL A 308 11.01 17.23 14.71
C VAL A 308 11.84 16.52 15.76
N LYS A 309 12.39 17.24 16.73
CA LYS A 309 13.05 16.62 17.89
C LYS A 309 12.01 16.10 18.87
N LEU A 310 11.83 14.79 18.91
CA LEU A 310 10.82 14.12 19.72
C LEU A 310 11.38 13.60 21.05
N GLU A 311 10.56 13.71 22.10
CA GLU A 311 10.71 12.96 23.35
C GLU A 311 10.02 11.57 23.20
N LYS A 312 10.30 10.64 24.14
CA LYS A 312 9.78 9.26 24.07
C LYS A 312 8.26 9.18 23.99
N TYR A 313 7.54 9.94 24.82
CA TYR A 313 6.08 9.97 24.79
C TYR A 313 5.52 10.54 23.48
N GLN A 314 6.25 11.48 22.89
CA GLN A 314 5.88 12.06 21.59
C GLN A 314 6.10 11.06 20.46
N GLY A 315 7.22 10.33 20.50
CA GLY A 315 7.46 9.27 19.55
C GLY A 315 6.41 8.16 19.65
N PHE A 316 6.07 7.72 20.86
CA PHE A 316 4.96 6.79 21.09
C PHE A 316 3.64 7.31 20.50
N SER A 317 3.32 8.59 20.75
CA SER A 317 2.10 9.19 20.20
C SER A 317 2.10 9.21 18.68
N ALA A 318 3.23 9.49 18.05
CA ALA A 318 3.36 9.47 16.59
C ALA A 318 3.21 8.07 16.01
N ASP A 319 3.85 7.06 16.63
CA ASP A 319 3.77 5.66 16.16
C ASP A 319 2.35 5.09 16.30
N LEU A 320 1.75 5.29 17.47
CA LEU A 320 0.38 4.84 17.72
C LEU A 320 -0.62 5.49 16.75
N SER A 321 -0.49 6.80 16.54
CA SER A 321 -1.39 7.55 15.65
C SER A 321 -1.25 7.12 14.20
N SER A 322 -0.02 6.89 13.75
CA SER A 322 0.25 6.39 12.41
C SER A 322 -0.32 4.98 12.22
N ALA A 323 -0.10 4.09 13.19
CA ALA A 323 -0.62 2.72 13.13
C ALA A 323 -2.15 2.69 13.10
N LEU A 324 -2.82 3.52 13.93
CA LEU A 324 -4.28 3.63 13.94
C LEU A 324 -4.82 4.18 12.60
N CYS A 325 -4.20 5.22 12.04
CA CYS A 325 -4.58 5.76 10.75
C CYS A 325 -4.45 4.71 9.63
N LEU A 326 -3.31 4.00 9.59
CA LEU A 326 -3.08 2.94 8.61
C LEU A 326 -4.06 1.78 8.79
N LEU A 327 -4.39 1.40 10.04
CA LEU A 327 -5.37 0.34 10.30
C LEU A 327 -6.74 0.70 9.71
N VAL A 328 -7.22 1.91 9.95
CA VAL A 328 -8.51 2.37 9.39
C VAL A 328 -8.47 2.35 7.86
N MET A 329 -7.42 2.88 7.25
CA MET A 329 -7.28 2.91 5.79
C MET A 329 -7.18 1.51 5.19
N THR A 330 -6.47 0.58 5.84
CA THR A 330 -6.34 -0.82 5.40
C THR A 330 -7.69 -1.54 5.45
N VAL A 331 -8.45 -1.36 6.54
CA VAL A 331 -9.79 -1.97 6.68
C VAL A 331 -10.76 -1.44 5.62
N LEU A 332 -10.66 -0.15 5.28
CA LEU A 332 -11.45 0.47 4.22
C LEU A 332 -10.97 0.12 2.80
N GLY A 333 -9.86 -0.62 2.66
CA GLY A 333 -9.28 -0.97 1.37
C GLY A 333 -8.71 0.22 0.60
N ILE A 334 -8.34 1.29 1.30
CA ILE A 334 -7.78 2.51 0.69
C ILE A 334 -6.25 2.42 0.74
N PRO A 335 -5.57 2.29 -0.41
CA PRO A 335 -4.12 2.32 -0.45
C PRO A 335 -3.61 3.73 -0.15
N VAL A 336 -2.89 3.87 0.96
CA VAL A 336 -2.29 5.15 1.38
C VAL A 336 -0.78 5.03 1.51
N SER A 337 -0.11 6.18 1.57
CA SER A 337 1.32 6.23 1.82
C SER A 337 1.63 6.12 3.31
N THR A 338 2.39 5.12 3.68
CA THR A 338 2.88 4.91 5.05
C THR A 338 3.81 6.05 5.47
N THR A 339 4.66 6.54 4.55
CA THR A 339 5.54 7.70 4.75
C THR A 339 4.74 8.98 5.02
N HIS A 340 3.67 9.25 4.25
CA HIS A 340 2.80 10.41 4.48
C HIS A 340 2.12 10.37 5.84
N THR A 341 1.53 9.22 6.16
CA THR A 341 0.83 9.00 7.43
C THR A 341 1.78 9.22 8.62
N LYS A 342 2.98 8.65 8.55
CA LYS A 342 3.99 8.79 9.60
C LYS A 342 4.48 10.23 9.75
N THR A 343 4.83 10.87 8.63
CA THR A 343 5.30 12.25 8.61
C THR A 343 4.26 13.21 9.17
N SER A 344 3.01 13.07 8.75
CA SER A 344 1.91 13.92 9.24
C SER A 344 1.62 13.72 10.72
N ALA A 345 1.69 12.48 11.23
CA ALA A 345 1.54 12.19 12.64
C ALA A 345 2.67 12.83 13.47
N ILE A 346 3.92 12.76 13.00
CA ILE A 346 5.06 13.43 13.63
C ILE A 346 4.86 14.95 13.67
N MET A 347 4.36 15.55 12.58
CA MET A 347 4.03 16.99 12.56
C MET A 347 2.92 17.32 13.54
N GLY A 348 1.85 16.53 13.61
CA GLY A 348 0.75 16.70 14.56
C GLY A 348 1.25 16.68 16.01
N VAL A 349 2.09 15.72 16.35
CA VAL A 349 2.74 15.63 17.67
C VAL A 349 3.64 16.83 17.94
N GLY A 350 4.45 17.26 16.98
CA GLY A 350 5.30 18.44 17.11
C GLY A 350 4.51 19.72 17.36
N ALA A 351 3.35 19.86 16.71
CA ALA A 351 2.45 21.00 16.84
C ALA A 351 1.83 21.17 18.23
N VAL A 352 1.77 20.10 19.05
CA VAL A 352 1.24 20.17 20.43
C VAL A 352 2.06 21.12 21.29
N ARG A 353 3.36 21.15 21.10
CA ARG A 353 4.25 22.08 21.84
C ARG A 353 4.21 23.48 21.21
N ARG A 354 4.59 23.57 19.95
CA ARG A 354 4.61 24.81 19.16
C ARG A 354 4.85 24.47 17.68
N LEU A 355 4.23 25.19 16.78
CA LEU A 355 4.42 25.00 15.35
C LEU A 355 5.88 25.25 14.92
N SER A 356 6.59 26.15 15.61
CA SER A 356 8.01 26.41 15.35
C SER A 356 8.96 25.26 15.73
N ALA A 357 8.46 24.19 16.37
CA ALA A 357 9.25 22.97 16.60
C ALA A 357 9.38 22.09 15.35
N ILE A 358 8.57 22.35 14.33
CA ILE A 358 8.57 21.63 13.06
C ILE A 358 9.55 22.32 12.12
N ASN A 359 10.46 21.56 11.54
CA ASN A 359 11.35 22.05 10.49
C ASN A 359 10.60 22.08 9.15
N PHE A 360 9.96 23.20 8.84
CA PHE A 360 9.20 23.37 7.60
C PHE A 360 10.06 23.28 6.34
N GLY A 361 11.37 23.46 6.42
CA GLY A 361 12.28 23.22 5.30
C GLY A 361 12.27 21.75 4.88
N VAL A 362 12.46 20.84 5.84
CA VAL A 362 12.40 19.40 5.60
C VAL A 362 11.01 18.97 5.12
N VAL A 363 9.95 19.50 5.74
CA VAL A 363 8.57 19.20 5.34
C VAL A 363 8.31 19.63 3.88
N ARG A 364 8.75 20.84 3.50
CA ARG A 364 8.64 21.34 2.13
C ARG A 364 9.35 20.43 1.14
N ASP A 365 10.58 20.02 1.45
CA ASP A 365 11.38 19.18 0.56
C ASP A 365 10.74 17.79 0.39
N MET A 366 10.17 17.22 1.46
CA MET A 366 9.36 15.99 1.41
C MET A 366 8.11 16.18 0.54
N MET A 367 7.35 17.26 0.74
CA MET A 367 6.14 17.54 -0.05
C MET A 367 6.46 17.71 -1.54
N LEU A 368 7.53 18.42 -1.86
CA LEU A 368 7.99 18.56 -3.25
C LEU A 368 8.35 17.20 -3.85
N THR A 369 9.07 16.37 -3.09
CA THR A 369 9.41 15.01 -3.53
C THR A 369 8.16 14.19 -3.83
N TRP A 370 7.15 14.23 -2.97
CA TRP A 370 5.91 13.49 -3.17
C TRP A 370 5.15 13.95 -4.43
N VAL A 371 5.11 15.27 -4.70
CA VAL A 371 4.51 15.81 -5.91
C VAL A 371 5.29 15.38 -7.15
N PHE A 372 6.62 15.47 -7.11
CA PHE A 372 7.47 15.10 -8.24
C PHE A 372 7.56 13.59 -8.50
N THR A 373 7.24 12.77 -7.52
CA THR A 373 7.21 11.30 -7.69
C THR A 373 6.19 10.89 -8.77
N PHE A 374 5.02 11.52 -8.84
CA PHE A 374 4.01 11.18 -9.85
C PHE A 374 4.49 11.42 -11.29
N PRO A 375 4.90 12.65 -11.68
CA PRO A 375 5.39 12.86 -13.03
C PRO A 375 6.72 12.17 -13.29
N GLY A 376 7.63 12.10 -12.31
CA GLY A 376 8.95 11.49 -12.47
C GLY A 376 8.87 9.99 -12.72
N CYS A 377 8.28 9.23 -11.81
CA CYS A 377 8.13 7.78 -11.95
C CYS A 377 7.19 7.42 -13.11
N GLY A 378 6.10 8.18 -13.30
CA GLY A 378 5.17 7.98 -14.40
C GLY A 378 5.80 8.17 -15.77
N LEU A 379 6.64 9.19 -15.94
CA LEU A 379 7.37 9.44 -17.18
C LEU A 379 8.41 8.35 -17.46
N ILE A 380 9.19 7.94 -16.45
CA ILE A 380 10.14 6.83 -16.60
C ILE A 380 9.39 5.57 -17.03
N SER A 381 8.26 5.27 -16.39
CA SER A 381 7.46 4.09 -16.73
C SER A 381 6.89 4.16 -18.14
N TYR A 382 6.38 5.32 -18.55
CA TYR A 382 5.88 5.55 -19.91
C TYR A 382 6.97 5.30 -20.95
N LEU A 383 8.15 5.88 -20.76
CA LEU A 383 9.28 5.74 -21.69
C LEU A 383 9.78 4.30 -21.72
N MET A 384 9.89 3.65 -20.57
CA MET A 384 10.32 2.25 -20.50
C MET A 384 9.29 1.30 -21.10
N ALA A 385 7.99 1.55 -20.94
CA ALA A 385 6.96 0.75 -21.59
C ALA A 385 7.07 0.86 -23.12
N LYS A 386 7.24 2.07 -23.66
CA LYS A 386 7.47 2.26 -25.11
C LYS A 386 8.74 1.57 -25.60
N LEU A 387 9.83 1.68 -24.83
CA LEU A 387 11.10 1.04 -25.15
C LEU A 387 10.97 -0.50 -25.15
N PHE A 388 10.38 -1.06 -24.10
CA PHE A 388 10.24 -2.51 -23.97
C PHE A 388 9.30 -3.09 -25.05
N MET A 389 8.21 -2.39 -25.39
CA MET A 389 7.35 -2.78 -26.50
C MET A 389 8.02 -2.69 -27.88
N PHE A 390 9.07 -1.87 -28.03
CA PHE A 390 9.84 -1.80 -29.27
C PHE A 390 10.88 -2.91 -29.35
N VAL A 391 11.43 -3.35 -28.22
CA VAL A 391 12.53 -4.35 -28.17
C VAL A 391 12.00 -5.77 -28.10
N PHE A 392 10.88 -6.00 -27.43
CA PHE A 392 10.25 -7.30 -27.16
C PHE A 392 8.88 -7.41 -27.83
#